data_1d285433c9ba584ee75d1e00d2f6333a
#
_entry.id   1d285433c9ba584ee75d1e00d2f6333a
#
_cell.length_a   1.000
_cell.length_b   1.000
_cell.length_c   1.000
_cell.angle_alpha   90.00
_cell.angle_beta   90.00
_cell.angle_gamma   90.00
#
_symmetry.space_group_name_H-M   'P 1'
#
loop_
_entity.id
_entity.type
_entity.pdbx_description
1 polymer ?
#
loop_
_entity_poly.entity_id
_entity_poly.type
_entity_poly.pdbx_seq_one_letter_code
_entity_poly.pdbx_strand_id
1 'polypeptide(L)'
;MRSFKSLMAAAFALLTFLALAPATLAHAQFPAYLHAISDLRSAREYLKMDTRPHTAGARDYAIKEISRAIVEMKNAARDDGKNPDFTPPPQSGGNPGWPIHTAEKLLREARRDVDHGRDMPENAGLRERSVDHIDKALQALAPFL
;
A
#
# COMPACT_ATOMS: atom_id res chain seq x y z
N MET A 1 41.73 62.10 20.81
CA MET A 1 42.25 61.70 19.49
C MET A 1 42.11 60.19 19.34
N ARG A 2 41.61 59.73 18.18
CA ARG A 2 41.41 58.33 17.74
C ARG A 2 40.15 57.66 18.35
N SER A 3 39.07 57.83 17.75
CA SER A 3 38.31 56.99 16.86
C SER A 3 38.21 55.51 17.30
N PHE A 4 37.14 55.19 18.02
CA PHE A 4 36.59 53.86 18.10
C PHE A 4 35.18 53.88 17.45
N LYS A 5 35.20 53.85 16.16
CA LYS A 5 33.99 53.58 15.34
C LYS A 5 34.35 52.36 14.47
N SER A 6 33.66 51.27 14.69
CA SER A 6 33.47 50.13 13.76
C SER A 6 33.66 48.83 14.52
N LEU A 7 32.60 48.33 15.10
CA LEU A 7 32.41 46.91 15.40
C LEU A 7 30.96 46.67 15.88
N MET A 8 30.03 46.89 14.99
CA MET A 8 28.64 46.46 15.15
C MET A 8 28.01 46.25 13.77
N ALA A 9 28.42 45.26 13.05
CA ALA A 9 27.66 44.80 11.85
C ALA A 9 28.17 43.39 11.45
N ALA A 10 27.86 42.37 12.18
CA ALA A 10 27.94 40.99 11.70
C ALA A 10 27.29 40.03 12.71
N ALA A 11 25.98 40.10 12.86
CA ALA A 11 25.23 39.08 13.61
C ALA A 11 23.74 39.09 13.24
N PHE A 12 23.42 39.03 11.95
CA PHE A 12 22.04 38.80 11.54
C PHE A 12 21.96 38.11 10.16
N ALA A 13 22.50 36.92 10.05
CA ALA A 13 22.31 36.10 8.85
C ALA A 13 22.49 34.60 9.18
N LEU A 14 21.78 34.07 10.15
CA LEU A 14 21.78 32.62 10.40
C LEU A 14 20.51 32.17 11.13
N LEU A 15 19.34 32.43 10.58
CA LEU A 15 18.10 31.89 11.14
C LEU A 15 16.98 31.90 10.09
N THR A 16 17.20 31.26 8.92
CA THR A 16 16.08 30.94 8.01
C THR A 16 16.41 29.71 7.16
N PHE A 17 16.73 28.60 7.83
CA PHE A 17 16.85 27.28 7.17
C PHE A 17 16.21 26.19 8.03
N LEU A 18 15.00 26.41 8.47
CA LEU A 18 14.28 25.36 9.18
C LEU A 18 12.79 25.47 8.86
N ALA A 19 12.37 25.06 7.68
CA ALA A 19 11.00 24.62 7.41
C ALA A 19 10.80 24.25 5.93
N LEU A 20 11.51 23.29 5.43
CA LEU A 20 11.05 22.48 4.31
C LEU A 20 11.45 21.03 4.60
N ALA A 21 10.85 20.45 5.61
CA ALA A 21 10.80 19.01 5.71
C ALA A 21 9.87 18.54 4.59
N PRO A 22 10.36 17.83 3.57
CA PRO A 22 9.50 17.38 2.50
C PRO A 22 8.49 16.38 3.04
N ALA A 23 7.23 16.56 2.70
CA ALA A 23 6.13 15.64 2.97
C ALA A 23 6.33 14.23 2.36
N THR A 24 7.50 13.94 1.81
CA THR A 24 7.90 12.66 1.22
C THR A 24 8.32 11.61 2.24
N LEU A 25 8.48 11.94 3.52
CA LEU A 25 8.86 10.97 4.54
C LEU A 25 7.69 10.13 5.07
N ALA A 26 6.45 10.52 4.83
CA ALA A 26 5.28 9.76 5.30
C ALA A 26 5.08 8.43 4.54
N HIS A 27 5.58 8.32 3.30
CA HIS A 27 5.49 7.08 2.51
C HIS A 27 6.58 6.06 2.87
N ALA A 28 7.67 6.48 3.50
CA ALA A 28 8.76 5.61 3.92
C ALA A 28 8.49 4.86 5.24
N GLN A 29 7.35 5.13 5.90
CA GLN A 29 7.04 4.56 7.23
C GLN A 29 6.46 3.15 7.18
N PHE A 30 5.96 2.70 6.03
CA PHE A 30 5.31 1.40 5.92
C PHE A 30 5.97 0.55 4.83
N PRO A 31 6.36 -0.69 5.14
CA PRO A 31 6.76 -1.65 4.13
C PRO A 31 5.70 -1.85 3.05
N ALA A 32 6.12 -2.11 1.82
CA ALA A 32 5.23 -2.29 0.66
C ALA A 32 4.13 -3.33 0.91
N TYR A 33 4.44 -4.43 1.62
CA TYR A 33 3.45 -5.46 1.94
C TYR A 33 2.33 -5.00 2.89
N LEU A 34 2.54 -3.96 3.71
CA LEU A 34 1.46 -3.37 4.51
C LEU A 34 0.50 -2.53 3.66
N HIS A 35 1.00 -1.84 2.64
CA HIS A 35 0.16 -1.20 1.62
C HIS A 35 -0.64 -2.24 0.85
N ALA A 36 -0.01 -3.32 0.42
CA ALA A 36 -0.68 -4.42 -0.26
C ALA A 36 -1.81 -5.04 0.58
N ILE A 37 -1.61 -5.25 1.89
CA ILE A 37 -2.68 -5.73 2.79
C ILE A 37 -3.88 -4.77 2.79
N SER A 38 -3.63 -3.46 2.81
CA SER A 38 -4.68 -2.44 2.80
C SER A 38 -5.46 -2.47 1.49
N ASP A 39 -4.77 -2.49 0.35
CA ASP A 39 -5.38 -2.55 -0.97
C ASP A 39 -6.19 -3.83 -1.17
N LEU A 40 -5.69 -4.96 -0.71
CA LEU A 40 -6.41 -6.24 -0.76
C LEU A 40 -7.67 -6.25 0.10
N ARG A 41 -7.62 -5.67 1.30
CA ARG A 41 -8.80 -5.51 2.15
C ARG A 41 -9.87 -4.68 1.43
N SER A 42 -9.45 -3.55 0.84
CA SER A 42 -10.34 -2.67 0.09
C SER A 42 -10.90 -3.35 -1.16
N ALA A 43 -10.09 -4.04 -1.93
CA ALA A 43 -10.54 -4.82 -3.09
C ALA A 43 -11.62 -5.84 -2.70
N ARG A 44 -11.43 -6.55 -1.60
CA ARG A 44 -12.41 -7.50 -1.08
C ARG A 44 -13.74 -6.85 -0.71
N GLU A 45 -13.71 -5.67 -0.08
CA GLU A 45 -14.94 -4.94 0.25
C GLU A 45 -15.67 -4.44 -1.01
N TYR A 46 -14.95 -3.94 -2.03
CA TYR A 46 -15.56 -3.60 -3.31
C TYR A 46 -16.21 -4.80 -4.00
N LEU A 47 -15.57 -5.96 -3.99
CA LEU A 47 -16.16 -7.18 -4.54
C LEU A 47 -17.46 -7.57 -3.83
N LYS A 48 -17.54 -7.41 -2.51
CA LYS A 48 -18.79 -7.66 -1.76
C LYS A 48 -19.92 -6.70 -2.14
N MET A 49 -19.60 -5.50 -2.65
CA MET A 49 -20.61 -4.54 -3.12
C MET A 49 -21.19 -4.92 -4.51
N ASP A 50 -20.54 -5.79 -5.25
CA ASP A 50 -21.06 -6.26 -6.54
C ASP A 50 -22.17 -7.29 -6.32
N THR A 51 -23.39 -6.94 -6.70
CA THR A 51 -24.58 -7.77 -6.50
C THR A 51 -25.04 -8.50 -7.76
N ARG A 52 -24.28 -8.39 -8.87
CA ARG A 52 -24.65 -8.98 -10.15
C ARG A 52 -24.59 -10.52 -10.09
N PRO A 53 -25.69 -11.24 -10.45
CA PRO A 53 -25.72 -12.71 -10.31
C PRO A 53 -24.70 -13.43 -11.20
N HIS A 54 -24.42 -12.90 -12.40
CA HIS A 54 -23.50 -13.53 -13.35
C HIS A 54 -22.03 -13.42 -12.96
N THR A 55 -21.69 -12.55 -12.02
CA THR A 55 -20.32 -12.41 -11.47
C THR A 55 -20.12 -13.21 -10.19
N ALA A 56 -21.18 -13.75 -9.59
CA ALA A 56 -21.16 -14.30 -8.23
C ALA A 56 -20.06 -15.35 -8.01
N GLY A 57 -19.94 -16.33 -8.89
CA GLY A 57 -18.93 -17.38 -8.76
C GLY A 57 -17.49 -16.85 -8.83
N ALA A 58 -17.22 -15.97 -9.79
CA ALA A 58 -15.90 -15.34 -9.95
C ALA A 58 -15.55 -14.44 -8.77
N ARG A 59 -16.52 -13.63 -8.33
CA ARG A 59 -16.41 -12.76 -7.18
C ARG A 59 -16.06 -13.54 -5.91
N ASP A 60 -16.82 -14.59 -5.61
CA ASP A 60 -16.64 -15.39 -4.41
C ASP A 60 -15.29 -16.13 -4.43
N TYR A 61 -14.86 -16.61 -5.59
CA TYR A 61 -13.55 -17.18 -5.78
C TYR A 61 -12.43 -16.14 -5.55
N ALA A 62 -12.57 -14.95 -6.17
CA ALA A 62 -11.61 -13.86 -5.99
C ALA A 62 -11.50 -13.42 -4.52
N ILE A 63 -12.62 -13.28 -3.79
CA ILE A 63 -12.65 -12.96 -2.37
C ILE A 63 -11.87 -14.00 -1.54
N LYS A 64 -12.01 -15.28 -1.90
CA LYS A 64 -11.28 -16.37 -1.23
C LYS A 64 -9.78 -16.26 -1.48
N GLU A 65 -9.35 -16.05 -2.71
CA GLU A 65 -7.94 -15.91 -3.05
C GLU A 65 -7.32 -14.65 -2.42
N ILE A 66 -8.02 -13.52 -2.45
CA ILE A 66 -7.61 -12.29 -1.74
C ILE A 66 -7.39 -12.56 -0.24
N SER A 67 -8.30 -13.30 0.38
CA SER A 67 -8.20 -13.63 1.81
C SER A 67 -6.97 -14.49 2.11
N ARG A 68 -6.60 -15.40 1.23
CA ARG A 68 -5.37 -16.20 1.32
C ARG A 68 -4.12 -15.32 1.20
N ALA A 69 -4.07 -14.42 0.20
CA ALA A 69 -2.97 -13.48 0.04
C ALA A 69 -2.78 -12.61 1.31
N ILE A 70 -3.86 -12.13 1.90
CA ILE A 70 -3.81 -11.35 3.15
C ILE A 70 -3.19 -12.20 4.28
N VAL A 71 -3.53 -13.48 4.39
CA VAL A 71 -2.96 -14.37 5.43
C VAL A 71 -1.45 -14.53 5.24
N GLU A 72 -0.98 -14.77 4.01
CA GLU A 72 0.45 -14.89 3.71
C GLU A 72 1.20 -13.61 4.08
N MET A 73 0.68 -12.45 3.70
CA MET A 73 1.31 -11.16 4.01
C MET A 73 1.25 -10.81 5.50
N LYS A 74 0.19 -11.20 6.21
CA LYS A 74 0.14 -11.04 7.67
C LYS A 74 1.20 -11.90 8.38
N ASN A 75 1.48 -13.10 7.87
CA ASN A 75 2.56 -13.93 8.37
C ASN A 75 3.91 -13.25 8.13
N ALA A 76 4.15 -12.75 6.91
CA ALA A 76 5.36 -11.99 6.59
C ALA A 76 5.54 -10.78 7.52
N ALA A 77 4.47 -10.03 7.79
CA ALA A 77 4.52 -8.87 8.69
C ALA A 77 4.91 -9.27 10.12
N ARG A 78 4.36 -10.37 10.64
CA ARG A 78 4.71 -10.87 11.98
C ARG A 78 6.16 -11.34 12.04
N ASP A 79 6.64 -12.03 11.02
CA ASP A 79 8.02 -12.50 10.93
C ASP A 79 9.01 -11.31 10.87
N ASP A 80 8.58 -10.19 10.27
CA ASP A 80 9.33 -8.91 10.24
C ASP A 80 9.12 -8.06 11.52
N GLY A 81 8.41 -8.58 12.52
CA GLY A 81 8.14 -7.85 13.77
C GLY A 81 7.20 -6.65 13.61
N LYS A 82 6.44 -6.58 12.51
CA LYS A 82 5.45 -5.53 12.26
C LYS A 82 4.05 -5.95 12.69
N ASN A 83 3.24 -4.97 13.05
CA ASN A 83 1.83 -5.22 13.33
C ASN A 83 1.02 -5.30 12.02
N PRO A 84 0.51 -6.48 11.63
CA PRO A 84 -0.23 -6.66 10.38
C PRO A 84 -1.62 -6.00 10.39
N ASP A 85 -2.10 -5.56 11.52
CA ASP A 85 -3.39 -4.89 11.65
C ASP A 85 -3.27 -3.36 11.59
N PHE A 86 -2.06 -2.85 11.75
CA PHE A 86 -1.74 -1.45 11.54
C PHE A 86 -1.24 -1.23 10.10
N THR A 87 -2.17 -0.95 9.19
CA THR A 87 -1.90 -0.73 7.77
C THR A 87 -2.20 0.70 7.36
N PRO A 88 -1.45 1.26 6.39
CA PRO A 88 -1.78 2.56 5.82
C PRO A 88 -3.14 2.53 5.11
N PRO A 89 -3.74 3.67 4.78
CA PRO A 89 -4.92 3.71 3.93
C PRO A 89 -4.60 3.11 2.54
N PRO A 90 -5.61 2.60 1.81
CA PRO A 90 -5.42 2.06 0.46
C PRO A 90 -4.87 3.13 -0.48
N GLN A 91 -4.02 2.73 -1.43
CA GLN A 91 -3.32 3.64 -2.32
C GLN A 91 -4.25 4.33 -3.32
N SER A 92 -5.33 3.68 -3.71
CA SER A 92 -6.31 4.22 -4.63
C SER A 92 -7.67 4.41 -4.01
N GLY A 93 -8.28 5.55 -4.29
CA GLY A 93 -9.71 5.75 -4.09
C GLY A 93 -10.51 4.87 -5.06
N GLY A 94 -11.68 4.39 -4.62
CA GLY A 94 -12.53 3.55 -5.42
C GLY A 94 -13.83 4.24 -5.86
N ASN A 95 -14.42 3.74 -6.96
CA ASN A 95 -15.74 4.12 -7.40
C ASN A 95 -16.74 3.00 -7.07
N PRO A 96 -17.70 3.23 -6.15
CA PRO A 96 -18.72 2.23 -5.82
C PRO A 96 -19.60 1.81 -7.00
N GLY A 97 -19.73 2.65 -8.03
CA GLY A 97 -20.48 2.34 -9.26
C GLY A 97 -19.78 1.31 -10.16
N TRP A 98 -18.51 1.02 -9.91
CA TRP A 98 -17.70 0.08 -10.70
C TRP A 98 -16.91 -0.87 -9.79
N PRO A 99 -17.56 -1.66 -8.95
CA PRO A 99 -16.89 -2.39 -7.88
C PRO A 99 -15.84 -3.40 -8.38
N ILE A 100 -16.08 -4.12 -9.47
CA ILE A 100 -15.12 -5.07 -10.03
C ILE A 100 -13.89 -4.35 -10.59
N HIS A 101 -14.07 -3.28 -11.38
CA HIS A 101 -12.94 -2.49 -11.89
C HIS A 101 -12.13 -1.83 -10.78
N THR A 102 -12.80 -1.37 -9.72
CA THR A 102 -12.09 -0.82 -8.54
C THR A 102 -11.29 -1.91 -7.84
N ALA A 103 -11.88 -3.08 -7.64
CA ALA A 103 -11.19 -4.22 -7.04
C ALA A 103 -9.99 -4.66 -7.89
N GLU A 104 -10.15 -4.75 -9.21
CA GLU A 104 -9.06 -5.07 -10.15
C GLU A 104 -7.90 -4.08 -10.03
N LYS A 105 -8.18 -2.77 -9.99
CA LYS A 105 -7.14 -1.75 -9.82
C LYS A 105 -6.36 -1.94 -8.53
N LEU A 106 -7.05 -2.11 -7.41
CA LEU A 106 -6.43 -2.35 -6.11
C LEU A 106 -5.62 -3.64 -6.06
N LEU A 107 -6.11 -4.71 -6.72
CA LEU A 107 -5.36 -5.97 -6.84
C LEU A 107 -4.06 -5.80 -7.63
N ARG A 108 -4.07 -5.01 -8.71
CA ARG A 108 -2.86 -4.72 -9.48
C ARG A 108 -1.86 -3.87 -8.69
N GLU A 109 -2.33 -2.95 -7.87
CA GLU A 109 -1.49 -2.16 -6.97
C GLU A 109 -0.86 -3.05 -5.90
N ALA A 110 -1.66 -3.86 -5.21
CA ALA A 110 -1.17 -4.83 -4.23
C ALA A 110 -0.15 -5.81 -4.83
N ARG A 111 -0.41 -6.31 -6.05
CA ARG A 111 0.52 -7.18 -6.76
C ARG A 111 1.88 -6.52 -7.00
N ARG A 112 1.89 -5.27 -7.46
CA ARG A 112 3.13 -4.51 -7.67
C ARG A 112 3.91 -4.33 -6.37
N ASP A 113 3.23 -4.00 -5.29
CA ASP A 113 3.86 -3.81 -3.99
C ASP A 113 4.51 -5.09 -3.46
N VAL A 114 3.85 -6.23 -3.66
CA VAL A 114 4.39 -7.54 -3.26
C VAL A 114 5.55 -7.96 -4.17
N ASP A 115 5.42 -7.79 -5.49
CA ASP A 115 6.40 -8.27 -6.47
C ASP A 115 7.70 -7.44 -6.45
N HIS A 116 7.58 -6.11 -6.29
CA HIS A 116 8.70 -5.18 -6.30
C HIS A 116 9.15 -4.72 -4.91
N GLY A 117 8.43 -5.10 -3.87
CA GLY A 117 8.75 -4.74 -2.49
C GLY A 117 10.08 -5.33 -2.05
N ARG A 118 11.12 -4.50 -1.98
CA ARG A 118 12.46 -4.90 -1.50
C ARG A 118 12.46 -5.28 -0.02
N ASP A 119 11.44 -4.85 0.70
CA ASP A 119 11.30 -4.99 2.14
C ASP A 119 10.49 -6.23 2.55
N MET A 120 10.05 -7.06 1.57
CA MET A 120 9.41 -8.33 1.91
C MET A 120 10.45 -9.28 2.51
N PRO A 121 10.23 -9.79 3.73
CA PRO A 121 11.09 -10.81 4.29
C PRO A 121 11.24 -11.98 3.32
N GLU A 122 12.46 -12.46 3.11
CA GLU A 122 12.75 -13.64 2.29
C GLU A 122 12.27 -14.92 2.98
N ASN A 123 11.02 -14.95 3.41
CA ASN A 123 10.48 -16.05 4.18
C ASN A 123 9.75 -17.03 3.29
N ALA A 124 10.37 -18.17 3.07
CA ALA A 124 9.73 -19.45 2.71
C ALA A 124 8.65 -19.35 1.60
N GLY A 125 8.88 -18.56 0.55
CA GLY A 125 7.95 -18.46 -0.57
C GLY A 125 6.67 -17.67 -0.29
N LEU A 126 6.62 -16.84 0.78
CA LEU A 126 5.44 -16.01 1.10
C LEU A 126 5.12 -15.03 -0.03
N ARG A 127 6.16 -14.44 -0.65
CA ARG A 127 6.00 -13.54 -1.79
C ARG A 127 5.34 -14.25 -2.97
N GLU A 128 5.89 -15.37 -3.39
CA GLU A 128 5.39 -16.14 -4.54
C GLU A 128 3.96 -16.60 -4.31
N ARG A 129 3.63 -17.11 -3.11
CA ARG A 129 2.26 -17.52 -2.78
C ARG A 129 1.30 -16.34 -2.75
N SER A 130 1.72 -15.19 -2.23
CA SER A 130 0.90 -13.97 -2.23
C SER A 130 0.60 -13.50 -3.64
N VAL A 131 1.61 -13.45 -4.52
CA VAL A 131 1.46 -13.09 -5.93
C VAL A 131 0.54 -14.09 -6.64
N ASP A 132 0.74 -15.40 -6.45
CA ASP A 132 -0.10 -16.45 -7.05
C ASP A 132 -1.58 -16.30 -6.66
N HIS A 133 -1.87 -16.02 -5.40
CA HIS A 133 -3.24 -15.77 -4.95
C HIS A 133 -3.84 -14.50 -5.56
N ILE A 134 -3.07 -13.41 -5.67
CA ILE A 134 -3.53 -12.18 -6.31
C ILE A 134 -3.79 -12.41 -7.80
N ASP A 135 -2.90 -13.11 -8.50
CA ASP A 135 -3.04 -13.42 -9.93
C ASP A 135 -4.25 -14.31 -10.20
N LYS A 136 -4.54 -15.29 -9.35
CA LYS A 136 -5.77 -16.10 -9.41
C LYS A 136 -7.04 -15.26 -9.24
N ALA A 137 -7.02 -14.29 -8.31
CA ALA A 137 -8.14 -13.37 -8.14
C ALA A 137 -8.34 -12.49 -9.38
N LEU A 138 -7.28 -11.92 -9.93
CA LEU A 138 -7.33 -11.13 -11.17
C LEU A 138 -7.83 -11.95 -12.36
N GLN A 139 -7.36 -13.19 -12.52
CA GLN A 139 -7.78 -14.09 -13.58
C GLN A 139 -9.29 -14.42 -13.50
N ALA A 140 -9.79 -14.63 -12.29
CA ALA A 140 -11.23 -14.90 -12.10
C ALA A 140 -12.10 -13.70 -12.48
N LEU A 141 -11.63 -12.47 -12.28
CA LEU A 141 -12.37 -11.24 -12.59
C LEU A 141 -12.25 -10.81 -14.07
N ALA A 142 -11.21 -11.25 -14.77
CA ALA A 142 -10.89 -10.81 -16.13
C ALA A 142 -12.05 -10.85 -17.12
N PRO A 143 -12.97 -11.87 -17.11
CA PRO A 143 -14.11 -11.89 -18.03
C PRO A 143 -15.16 -10.80 -17.78
N PHE A 144 -15.08 -10.06 -16.69
CA PHE A 144 -16.09 -9.09 -16.24
C PHE A 144 -15.59 -7.64 -16.20
N LEU A 145 -14.38 -7.41 -16.71
CA LEU A 145 -13.70 -6.11 -16.78
C LEU A 145 -14.05 -5.30 -18.04
#